data_3f3054e4252593157ebd6622ebad0610
#
_entry.id   3f3054e4252593157ebd6622ebad0610
#
_cell.length_a   1.000
_cell.length_b   1.000
_cell.length_c   1.000
_cell.angle_alpha   90.00
_cell.angle_beta   90.00
_cell.angle_gamma   90.00
#
_symmetry.space_group_name_H-M   'P 1'
#
loop_
_entity.id
_entity.type
_entity.pdbx_description
1 polymer ?
#
loop_
_entity_poly.entity_id
_entity_poly.type
_entity_poly.pdbx_seq_one_letter_code
_entity_poly.pdbx_strand_id
1 'polypeptide(L)'
;MKFKSALLILAFIFNLNFVKAQKHSPVPVIFDTDIAGDYDDVGAMAMLYAFADKGEAKILATISCNAFETTAPTISVINTYFGKPNIPIGIVKKDKPNKDCAQQWAQAIIAKYPHNIKSNSQAVEAVALYRKVLAKQADGSVTIISVGFFTNLADLLRSGADKYSKLDGEQLVKKKVKQLVSMATGVGTDGKTFSEYNVNVDAASAQKVFKDWPTPITLSGFEIGEKILTGIRLINNTSIKNSPVKDAFQIALTKDNNTTGRNSWDETAVLTAIRGPKPYFTYRKLNMEIKDNGTDVVVPGERFLYLQFAMQPGDIAKGIEQLMMHQPVKK
;
A
#
# COMPACT_ATOMS: atom_id res chain seq x y z
N MET A 1 -80.39 28.30 -3.46
CA MET A 1 -79.47 27.19 -3.02
C MET A 1 -78.13 27.44 -3.62
N LYS A 2 -77.18 27.84 -2.81
CA LYS A 2 -75.76 28.13 -3.28
C LYS A 2 -74.86 27.02 -2.73
N PHE A 3 -74.34 26.14 -3.61
CA PHE A 3 -73.33 25.14 -3.25
C PHE A 3 -71.94 25.83 -3.15
N LYS A 4 -71.34 25.78 -1.97
CA LYS A 4 -69.95 26.14 -1.76
C LYS A 4 -69.10 24.88 -1.90
N SER A 5 -68.29 24.82 -2.97
CA SER A 5 -67.27 23.78 -3.15
C SER A 5 -66.06 24.12 -2.28
N ALA A 6 -65.76 23.30 -1.31
CA ALA A 6 -64.54 23.37 -0.51
C ALA A 6 -63.44 22.59 -1.22
N LEU A 7 -62.40 23.29 -1.63
CA LEU A 7 -61.19 22.71 -2.24
C LEU A 7 -60.22 22.30 -1.12
N LEU A 8 -60.08 20.99 -0.91
CA LEU A 8 -59.10 20.43 0.03
C LEU A 8 -57.73 20.35 -0.66
N ILE A 9 -56.82 21.20 -0.27
CA ILE A 9 -55.42 21.13 -0.71
C ILE A 9 -54.67 20.16 0.22
N LEU A 10 -54.35 18.95 -0.30
CA LEU A 10 -53.55 17.96 0.38
C LEU A 10 -52.06 18.30 0.20
N ALA A 11 -51.47 18.90 1.22
CA ALA A 11 -50.01 19.19 1.23
C ALA A 11 -49.24 17.90 1.48
N PHE A 12 -48.64 17.34 0.45
CA PHE A 12 -47.67 16.24 0.56
C PHE A 12 -46.35 16.80 1.07
N ILE A 13 -46.06 16.63 2.36
CA ILE A 13 -44.76 16.95 2.94
C ILE A 13 -43.82 15.81 2.54
N PHE A 14 -43.01 16.05 1.52
CA PHE A 14 -41.86 15.18 1.15
C PHE A 14 -40.80 15.33 2.23
N ASN A 15 -40.74 14.40 3.19
CA ASN A 15 -39.60 14.26 4.10
C ASN A 15 -38.40 13.76 3.28
N LEU A 16 -37.57 14.68 2.77
CA LEU A 16 -36.24 14.40 2.28
C LEU A 16 -35.36 14.00 3.44
N ASN A 17 -35.33 12.70 3.76
CA ASN A 17 -34.30 12.15 4.62
C ASN A 17 -32.96 12.29 3.90
N PHE A 18 -32.22 13.37 4.20
CA PHE A 18 -30.82 13.46 3.87
C PHE A 18 -30.08 12.35 4.63
N VAL A 19 -29.83 11.22 3.97
CA VAL A 19 -28.88 10.24 4.45
C VAL A 19 -27.53 10.96 4.49
N LYS A 20 -27.16 11.47 5.66
CA LYS A 20 -25.78 11.93 5.88
C LYS A 20 -24.88 10.73 5.63
N ALA A 21 -24.18 10.72 4.50
CA ALA A 21 -23.12 9.77 4.26
C ALA A 21 -22.19 9.84 5.46
N GLN A 22 -22.08 8.74 6.21
CA GLN A 22 -21.23 8.64 7.39
C GLN A 22 -19.79 8.85 6.91
N LYS A 23 -19.24 10.04 7.17
CA LYS A 23 -17.85 10.35 6.86
C LYS A 23 -16.98 9.45 7.73
N HIS A 24 -16.52 8.33 7.19
CA HIS A 24 -15.50 7.52 7.85
C HIS A 24 -14.25 8.38 8.05
N SER A 25 -13.67 8.32 9.25
CA SER A 25 -12.40 9.00 9.50
C SER A 25 -11.33 8.39 8.59
N PRO A 26 -10.43 9.22 8.00
CA PRO A 26 -9.34 8.73 7.16
C PRO A 26 -8.53 7.65 7.86
N VAL A 27 -8.21 6.56 7.18
CA VAL A 27 -7.35 5.49 7.73
C VAL A 27 -5.92 6.02 7.89
N PRO A 28 -5.34 6.09 9.12
CA PRO A 28 -3.95 6.46 9.30
C PRO A 28 -3.04 5.34 8.80
N VAL A 29 -2.14 5.66 7.85
CA VAL A 29 -1.33 4.67 7.14
C VAL A 29 0.16 4.99 7.24
N ILE A 30 0.97 3.96 7.50
CA ILE A 30 2.39 3.91 7.17
C ILE A 30 2.53 2.93 6.00
N PHE A 31 3.15 3.39 4.91
CA PHE A 31 3.39 2.60 3.71
C PHE A 31 4.85 2.18 3.66
N ASP A 32 5.12 0.87 3.68
CA ASP A 32 6.46 0.27 3.60
C ASP A 32 6.60 -0.45 2.26
N THR A 33 7.63 -0.12 1.49
CA THR A 33 7.77 -0.39 0.05
C THR A 33 9.21 -0.72 -0.29
N ASP A 34 9.45 -1.55 -1.28
CA ASP A 34 10.78 -1.78 -1.87
C ASP A 34 10.97 -1.04 -3.21
N ILE A 35 10.23 0.04 -3.39
CA ILE A 35 10.20 0.91 -4.58
C ILE A 35 11.59 1.10 -5.19
N ALA A 36 11.66 1.23 -6.50
CA ALA A 36 12.84 1.23 -7.37
C ALA A 36 13.41 -0.17 -7.68
N GLY A 37 12.99 -1.22 -6.96
CA GLY A 37 13.15 -2.60 -7.40
C GLY A 37 12.08 -3.01 -8.40
N ASP A 38 10.86 -2.53 -8.21
CA ASP A 38 9.71 -2.75 -9.07
C ASP A 38 8.92 -1.45 -9.29
N TYR A 39 7.88 -1.44 -10.14
CA TYR A 39 7.14 -0.23 -10.48
C TYR A 39 5.63 -0.28 -10.16
N ASP A 40 5.08 -1.40 -9.73
CA ASP A 40 3.72 -1.43 -9.16
C ASP A 40 3.65 -0.71 -7.81
N ASP A 41 4.73 -0.60 -7.05
CA ASP A 41 4.87 0.35 -5.93
C ASP A 41 4.44 1.78 -6.29
N VAL A 42 4.80 2.24 -7.50
CA VAL A 42 4.41 3.58 -7.97
C VAL A 42 2.91 3.67 -8.18
N GLY A 43 2.30 2.61 -8.70
CA GLY A 43 0.85 2.47 -8.82
C GLY A 43 0.16 2.48 -7.46
N ALA A 44 0.68 1.71 -6.52
CA ALA A 44 0.22 1.64 -5.13
C ALA A 44 0.29 3.01 -4.42
N MET A 45 1.41 3.73 -4.58
CA MET A 45 1.53 5.10 -4.06
C MET A 45 0.52 6.05 -4.70
N ALA A 46 0.33 6.02 -6.02
CA ALA A 46 -0.66 6.86 -6.70
C ALA A 46 -2.07 6.62 -6.16
N MET A 47 -2.46 5.36 -5.95
CA MET A 47 -3.72 4.99 -5.31
C MET A 47 -3.83 5.55 -3.89
N LEU A 48 -2.76 5.45 -3.11
CA LEU A 48 -2.75 5.94 -1.73
C LEU A 48 -2.95 7.46 -1.69
N TYR A 49 -2.38 8.21 -2.64
CA TYR A 49 -2.64 9.65 -2.78
C TYR A 49 -4.06 9.93 -3.25
N ALA A 50 -4.62 9.13 -4.17
CA ALA A 50 -6.02 9.25 -4.57
C ALA A 50 -6.96 9.07 -3.37
N PHE A 51 -6.70 8.10 -2.51
CA PHE A 51 -7.45 7.90 -1.26
C PHE A 51 -7.26 9.06 -0.28
N ALA A 52 -6.04 9.58 -0.16
CA ALA A 52 -5.77 10.71 0.74
C ALA A 52 -6.51 11.98 0.30
N ASP A 53 -6.55 12.28 -1.00
CA ASP A 53 -7.26 13.45 -1.54
C ASP A 53 -8.78 13.30 -1.47
N LYS A 54 -9.30 12.06 -1.45
CA LYS A 54 -10.71 11.76 -1.17
C LYS A 54 -11.06 11.76 0.33
N GLY A 55 -10.07 11.92 1.22
CA GLY A 55 -10.28 11.85 2.67
C GLY A 55 -10.50 10.45 3.20
N GLU A 56 -10.14 9.39 2.43
CA GLU A 56 -10.23 7.99 2.83
C GLU A 56 -8.96 7.51 3.57
N ALA A 57 -7.80 8.12 3.28
CA ALA A 57 -6.52 7.80 3.92
C ALA A 57 -5.81 9.02 4.49
N LYS A 58 -4.99 8.82 5.53
CA LYS A 58 -4.03 9.78 6.06
C LYS A 58 -2.65 9.16 6.05
N ILE A 59 -1.80 9.56 5.10
CA ILE A 59 -0.44 9.04 4.96
C ILE A 59 0.42 9.68 6.05
N LEU A 60 0.93 8.86 6.98
CA LEU A 60 1.75 9.29 8.11
C LEU A 60 3.24 9.30 7.76
N ALA A 61 3.67 8.35 6.96
CA ALA A 61 5.03 8.20 6.45
C ALA A 61 5.05 7.21 5.28
N THR A 62 6.06 7.33 4.42
CA THR A 62 6.47 6.30 3.45
C THR A 62 7.86 5.83 3.82
N ILE A 63 8.05 4.52 3.94
CA ILE A 63 9.30 3.93 4.40
C ILE A 63 9.76 2.91 3.36
N SER A 64 11.03 2.97 2.95
CA SER A 64 11.59 1.96 2.04
C SER A 64 12.37 0.90 2.80
N CYS A 65 12.08 -0.36 2.49
CA CYS A 65 12.82 -1.53 2.93
C CYS A 65 13.94 -1.93 1.95
N ASN A 66 14.08 -1.21 0.84
CA ASN A 66 15.14 -1.37 -0.15
C ASN A 66 16.22 -0.28 0.04
N ALA A 67 17.47 -0.69 0.25
CA ALA A 67 18.58 0.21 0.48
C ALA A 67 19.14 0.83 -0.82
N PHE A 68 18.63 0.50 -2.00
CA PHE A 68 19.10 1.02 -3.27
C PHE A 68 18.96 2.55 -3.32
N GLU A 69 19.98 3.23 -3.80
CA GLU A 69 20.14 4.67 -3.58
C GLU A 69 19.09 5.56 -4.27
N THR A 70 18.32 5.03 -5.22
CA THR A 70 17.25 5.78 -5.88
C THR A 70 15.93 5.76 -5.11
N THR A 71 15.78 4.96 -4.05
CA THR A 71 14.50 4.72 -3.39
C THR A 71 13.92 5.97 -2.71
N ALA A 72 14.67 6.62 -1.82
CA ALA A 72 14.19 7.83 -1.17
C ALA A 72 13.97 9.01 -2.14
N PRO A 73 14.85 9.27 -3.12
CA PRO A 73 14.57 10.23 -4.19
C PRO A 73 13.31 9.92 -4.98
N THR A 74 13.05 8.66 -5.35
CA THR A 74 11.84 8.23 -6.06
C THR A 74 10.58 8.53 -5.24
N ILE A 75 10.55 8.13 -3.96
CA ILE A 75 9.44 8.46 -3.04
C ILE A 75 9.24 9.98 -2.99
N SER A 76 10.33 10.75 -2.91
CA SER A 76 10.27 12.21 -2.87
C SER A 76 9.70 12.82 -4.16
N VAL A 77 9.99 12.24 -5.34
CA VAL A 77 9.37 12.62 -6.62
C VAL A 77 7.85 12.44 -6.54
N ILE A 78 7.39 11.27 -6.13
CA ILE A 78 5.95 10.96 -6.06
C ILE A 78 5.25 11.85 -5.03
N ASN A 79 5.84 12.01 -3.82
CA ASN A 79 5.32 12.91 -2.78
C ASN A 79 5.17 14.35 -3.30
N THR A 80 6.19 14.86 -4.00
CA THR A 80 6.22 16.22 -4.55
C THR A 80 5.18 16.38 -5.65
N TYR A 81 5.07 15.42 -6.54
CA TYR A 81 4.08 15.42 -7.61
C TYR A 81 2.65 15.56 -7.06
N PHE A 82 2.29 14.80 -6.03
CA PHE A 82 0.98 14.89 -5.38
C PHE A 82 0.82 16.06 -4.40
N GLY A 83 1.76 17.03 -4.40
CA GLY A 83 1.68 18.24 -3.58
C GLY A 83 1.85 17.98 -2.07
N LYS A 84 2.50 16.87 -1.70
CA LYS A 84 2.72 16.47 -0.30
C LYS A 84 4.22 16.20 0.00
N PRO A 85 5.13 17.15 -0.37
CA PRO A 85 6.59 16.94 -0.27
C PRO A 85 7.09 16.73 1.17
N ASN A 86 6.28 17.06 2.16
CA ASN A 86 6.62 17.00 3.58
C ASN A 86 6.21 15.68 4.27
N ILE A 87 5.63 14.71 3.54
CA ILE A 87 5.41 13.38 4.12
C ILE A 87 6.78 12.79 4.46
N PRO A 88 6.99 12.37 5.73
CA PRO A 88 8.28 11.83 6.16
C PRO A 88 8.66 10.59 5.36
N ILE A 89 9.94 10.51 4.96
CA ILE A 89 10.52 9.38 4.24
C ILE A 89 11.51 8.67 5.14
N GLY A 90 11.31 7.36 5.31
CA GLY A 90 12.22 6.47 6.02
C GLY A 90 13.00 5.59 5.04
N ILE A 91 14.21 5.18 5.43
CA ILE A 91 15.02 4.26 4.65
C ILE A 91 15.64 3.19 5.54
N VAL A 92 15.66 1.96 5.05
CA VAL A 92 16.33 0.84 5.71
C VAL A 92 17.83 1.11 5.83
N LYS A 93 18.51 0.45 6.78
CA LYS A 93 19.96 0.55 6.93
C LYS A 93 20.69 0.06 5.68
N LYS A 94 21.86 0.66 5.43
CA LYS A 94 22.64 0.46 4.20
C LYS A 94 23.08 -0.99 3.93
N ASP A 95 23.24 -1.81 4.97
CA ASP A 95 23.68 -3.22 4.89
C ASP A 95 22.54 -4.22 4.67
N LYS A 96 21.38 -3.75 4.25
CA LYS A 96 20.17 -4.54 4.04
C LYS A 96 19.88 -4.76 2.55
N PRO A 97 18.78 -5.43 2.18
CA PRO A 97 18.48 -5.69 0.77
C PRO A 97 18.63 -4.46 -0.10
N ASN A 98 19.34 -4.64 -1.23
CA ASN A 98 19.70 -3.57 -2.15
C ASN A 98 19.40 -4.04 -3.59
N LYS A 99 18.21 -3.68 -4.10
CA LYS A 99 17.68 -4.15 -5.38
C LYS A 99 17.40 -2.99 -6.31
N ASP A 100 17.98 -3.03 -7.51
CA ASP A 100 17.65 -2.14 -8.63
C ASP A 100 16.80 -2.88 -9.66
N CYS A 101 16.11 -2.16 -10.52
CA CYS A 101 15.40 -2.71 -11.65
C CYS A 101 16.14 -2.49 -12.97
N ALA A 102 16.10 -3.48 -13.86
CA ALA A 102 16.74 -3.40 -15.17
C ALA A 102 16.16 -2.29 -16.07
N GLN A 103 14.92 -1.89 -15.84
CA GLN A 103 14.23 -0.86 -16.63
C GLN A 103 14.76 0.56 -16.35
N GLN A 104 15.41 0.80 -15.22
CA GLN A 104 15.95 2.11 -14.81
C GLN A 104 14.92 3.26 -14.88
N TRP A 105 13.66 2.97 -14.66
CA TRP A 105 12.58 3.94 -14.65
C TRP A 105 12.74 4.95 -13.50
N ALA A 106 13.22 4.49 -12.34
CA ALA A 106 13.44 5.32 -11.15
C ALA A 106 14.45 6.44 -11.44
N GLN A 107 15.58 6.11 -12.06
CA GLN A 107 16.59 7.07 -12.46
C GLN A 107 16.02 8.12 -13.44
N ALA A 108 15.19 7.68 -14.38
CA ALA A 108 14.58 8.55 -15.37
C ALA A 108 13.59 9.56 -14.74
N ILE A 109 12.73 9.11 -13.81
CA ILE A 109 11.78 10.03 -13.16
C ILE A 109 12.49 10.97 -12.16
N ILE A 110 13.53 10.53 -11.47
CA ILE A 110 14.36 11.38 -10.61
C ILE A 110 15.01 12.49 -11.44
N ALA A 111 15.57 12.17 -12.61
CA ALA A 111 16.20 13.16 -13.48
C ALA A 111 15.20 14.19 -14.03
N LYS A 112 13.93 13.79 -14.24
CA LYS A 112 12.91 14.60 -14.92
C LYS A 112 12.08 15.47 -13.97
N TYR A 113 11.77 14.96 -12.76
CA TYR A 113 10.77 15.57 -11.90
C TYR A 113 11.36 16.26 -10.66
N PRO A 114 10.74 17.36 -10.17
CA PRO A 114 11.18 18.00 -8.94
C PRO A 114 10.98 17.10 -7.72
N HIS A 115 11.97 17.14 -6.80
CA HIS A 115 11.95 16.39 -5.55
C HIS A 115 12.88 17.03 -4.54
N ASN A 116 12.62 16.86 -3.23
CA ASN A 116 13.37 17.47 -2.15
C ASN A 116 14.52 16.59 -1.63
N ILE A 117 14.30 15.28 -1.55
CA ILE A 117 15.30 14.29 -1.11
C ILE A 117 16.12 13.84 -2.32
N LYS A 118 17.43 14.09 -2.30
CA LYS A 118 18.35 13.81 -3.41
C LYS A 118 19.14 12.52 -3.24
N SER A 119 19.19 11.98 -2.02
CA SER A 119 19.86 10.73 -1.70
C SER A 119 19.25 10.08 -0.48
N ASN A 120 19.45 8.77 -0.31
CA ASN A 120 19.00 8.03 0.87
C ASN A 120 19.54 8.59 2.19
N SER A 121 20.74 9.20 2.17
CA SER A 121 21.35 9.81 3.37
C SER A 121 20.56 10.99 3.94
N GLN A 122 19.68 11.60 3.16
CA GLN A 122 18.83 12.70 3.60
C GLN A 122 17.50 12.21 4.23
N ALA A 123 17.17 10.92 4.07
CA ALA A 123 16.00 10.32 4.68
C ALA A 123 16.29 9.86 6.12
N VAL A 124 15.22 9.71 6.91
CA VAL A 124 15.32 9.23 8.30
C VAL A 124 15.54 7.72 8.29
N GLU A 125 16.27 7.19 9.26
CA GLU A 125 16.37 5.73 9.44
C GLU A 125 14.99 5.14 9.72
N ALA A 126 14.69 4.01 9.05
CA ALA A 126 13.34 3.42 9.01
C ALA A 126 12.74 3.16 10.39
N VAL A 127 13.47 2.45 11.27
CA VAL A 127 12.94 2.09 12.61
C VAL A 127 12.74 3.33 13.47
N ALA A 128 13.67 4.29 13.41
CA ALA A 128 13.52 5.55 14.12
C ALA A 128 12.28 6.33 13.65
N LEU A 129 11.98 6.31 12.33
CA LEU A 129 10.78 6.94 11.80
C LEU A 129 9.51 6.20 12.21
N TYR A 130 9.48 4.87 12.12
CA TYR A 130 8.36 4.05 12.62
C TYR A 130 8.03 4.38 14.07
N ARG A 131 9.02 4.33 14.95
CA ARG A 131 8.85 4.59 16.38
C ARG A 131 8.36 6.01 16.66
N LYS A 132 8.97 7.02 15.98
CA LYS A 132 8.56 8.43 16.08
C LYS A 132 7.12 8.66 15.65
N VAL A 133 6.68 8.02 14.56
CA VAL A 133 5.34 8.17 14.00
C VAL A 133 4.32 7.44 14.86
N LEU A 134 4.57 6.16 15.17
CA LEU A 134 3.66 5.32 15.97
C LEU A 134 3.41 5.90 17.36
N ALA A 135 4.45 6.38 18.04
CA ALA A 135 4.33 6.96 19.39
C ALA A 135 3.31 8.09 19.48
N LYS A 136 3.11 8.84 18.38
CA LYS A 136 2.20 10.00 18.32
C LYS A 136 0.75 9.64 17.96
N GLN A 137 0.48 8.39 17.56
CA GLN A 137 -0.87 8.01 17.13
C GLN A 137 -1.70 7.50 18.30
N ALA A 138 -3.02 7.52 18.13
CA ALA A 138 -3.95 6.87 19.04
C ALA A 138 -3.70 5.35 19.07
N ASP A 139 -4.03 4.70 20.17
CA ASP A 139 -3.87 3.26 20.33
C ASP A 139 -4.77 2.51 19.34
N GLY A 140 -4.23 1.45 18.72
CA GLY A 140 -4.94 0.60 17.76
C GLY A 140 -5.46 1.33 16.52
N SER A 141 -4.85 2.45 16.11
CA SER A 141 -5.36 3.27 15.01
C SER A 141 -4.63 3.08 13.68
N VAL A 142 -3.35 2.72 13.69
CA VAL A 142 -2.50 2.74 12.50
C VAL A 142 -2.63 1.44 11.71
N THR A 143 -2.88 1.55 10.42
CA THR A 143 -2.70 0.45 9.46
C THR A 143 -1.31 0.57 8.85
N ILE A 144 -0.51 -0.49 8.93
CA ILE A 144 0.73 -0.60 8.17
C ILE A 144 0.41 -1.36 6.89
N ILE A 145 0.83 -0.81 5.74
CA ILE A 145 0.78 -1.48 4.45
C ILE A 145 2.22 -1.81 4.08
N SER A 146 2.55 -3.08 3.91
CA SER A 146 3.88 -3.55 3.51
C SER A 146 3.78 -4.24 2.15
N VAL A 147 4.51 -3.72 1.18
CA VAL A 147 4.52 -4.24 -0.19
C VAL A 147 5.92 -4.62 -0.68
N GLY A 148 6.86 -4.72 0.24
CA GLY A 148 8.24 -5.13 -0.02
C GLY A 148 8.78 -6.05 1.07
N PHE A 149 10.09 -6.06 1.26
CA PHE A 149 10.81 -6.94 2.20
C PHE A 149 10.46 -6.66 3.65
N PHE A 150 10.50 -7.69 4.49
CA PHE A 150 10.11 -7.60 5.90
C PHE A 150 11.16 -6.99 6.83
N THR A 151 12.31 -6.56 6.32
CA THR A 151 13.46 -6.07 7.07
C THR A 151 13.09 -4.99 8.08
N ASN A 152 12.41 -3.92 7.64
CA ASN A 152 12.00 -2.82 8.51
C ASN A 152 11.05 -3.26 9.63
N LEU A 153 10.10 -4.12 9.31
CA LEU A 153 9.11 -4.62 10.27
C LEU A 153 9.76 -5.51 11.32
N ALA A 154 10.68 -6.38 10.91
CA ALA A 154 11.45 -7.22 11.83
C ALA A 154 12.37 -6.40 12.73
N ASP A 155 13.06 -5.40 12.16
CA ASP A 155 13.93 -4.50 12.94
C ASP A 155 13.11 -3.61 13.88
N LEU A 156 11.88 -3.20 13.48
CA LEU A 156 10.95 -2.53 14.39
C LEU A 156 10.59 -3.42 15.58
N LEU A 157 10.23 -4.69 15.36
CA LEU A 157 9.92 -5.64 16.45
C LEU A 157 11.12 -5.86 17.39
N ARG A 158 12.34 -5.90 16.85
CA ARG A 158 13.59 -6.08 17.65
C ARG A 158 14.01 -4.83 18.40
N SER A 159 13.44 -3.65 18.07
CA SER A 159 13.90 -2.38 18.63
C SER A 159 13.58 -2.23 20.11
N GLY A 160 14.54 -1.72 20.89
CA GLY A 160 14.34 -1.36 22.29
C GLY A 160 13.60 -0.03 22.49
N ALA A 161 13.37 0.31 23.77
CA ALA A 161 12.90 1.64 24.15
C ALA A 161 13.87 2.75 23.69
N ASP A 162 13.33 3.91 23.33
CA ASP A 162 14.10 5.06 22.84
C ASP A 162 13.48 6.41 23.28
N LYS A 163 14.02 7.51 22.74
CA LYS A 163 13.51 8.86 23.01
C LYS A 163 12.06 9.10 22.58
N TYR A 164 11.50 8.27 21.71
CA TYR A 164 10.13 8.42 21.19
C TYR A 164 9.13 7.61 21.99
N SER A 165 9.54 6.46 22.54
CA SER A 165 8.69 5.57 23.32
C SER A 165 9.49 4.73 24.32
N LYS A 166 8.96 4.63 25.56
CA LYS A 166 9.49 3.71 26.58
C LYS A 166 9.15 2.23 26.32
N LEU A 167 8.23 1.97 25.37
CA LEU A 167 7.88 0.61 24.94
C LEU A 167 8.96 0.09 24.00
N ASP A 168 9.28 -1.20 24.06
CA ASP A 168 10.00 -1.88 23.01
C ASP A 168 9.18 -1.93 21.71
N GLY A 169 9.77 -2.44 20.62
CA GLY A 169 9.13 -2.43 19.31
C GLY A 169 7.87 -3.28 19.25
N GLU A 170 7.89 -4.47 19.84
CA GLU A 170 6.73 -5.36 19.85
C GLU A 170 5.57 -4.78 20.67
N GLN A 171 5.86 -4.25 21.85
CA GLN A 171 4.88 -3.56 22.69
C GLN A 171 4.30 -2.32 21.99
N LEU A 172 5.14 -1.55 21.28
CA LEU A 172 4.72 -0.36 20.56
C LEU A 172 3.79 -0.72 19.39
N VAL A 173 4.14 -1.74 18.60
CA VAL A 173 3.29 -2.28 17.54
C VAL A 173 1.97 -2.78 18.11
N LYS A 174 2.01 -3.63 19.13
CA LYS A 174 0.80 -4.15 19.80
C LYS A 174 -0.13 -3.05 20.28
N LYS A 175 0.42 -1.95 20.75
CA LYS A 175 -0.35 -0.82 21.28
C LYS A 175 -0.92 0.08 20.19
N LYS A 176 -0.15 0.37 19.14
CA LYS A 176 -0.46 1.45 18.18
C LYS A 176 -1.02 0.96 16.84
N VAL A 177 -0.63 -0.24 16.42
CA VAL A 177 -1.00 -0.77 15.12
C VAL A 177 -2.33 -1.52 15.21
N LYS A 178 -3.27 -1.14 14.35
CA LYS A 178 -4.57 -1.80 14.19
C LYS A 178 -4.40 -3.13 13.45
N GLN A 179 -3.65 -3.10 12.36
CA GLN A 179 -3.41 -4.25 11.49
C GLN A 179 -2.20 -4.03 10.58
N LEU A 180 -1.62 -5.12 10.12
CA LEU A 180 -0.71 -5.16 8.98
C LEU A 180 -1.46 -5.72 7.77
N VAL A 181 -1.39 -5.03 6.63
CA VAL A 181 -1.84 -5.56 5.33
C VAL A 181 -0.61 -5.69 4.45
N SER A 182 -0.28 -6.90 4.04
CA SER A 182 0.97 -7.16 3.33
C SER A 182 0.73 -7.86 1.99
N MET A 183 1.39 -7.34 0.95
CA MET A 183 1.65 -8.12 -0.26
C MET A 183 2.81 -9.05 0.04
N ALA A 184 2.53 -10.33 0.20
CA ALA A 184 3.50 -11.34 0.56
C ALA A 184 2.94 -12.73 0.40
N THR A 185 3.83 -13.71 0.27
CA THR A 185 3.53 -15.12 0.21
C THR A 185 2.78 -15.54 -1.05
N GLY A 186 2.59 -16.81 -1.20
CA GLY A 186 1.77 -17.39 -2.23
C GLY A 186 1.32 -18.80 -1.84
N VAL A 187 0.34 -19.30 -2.58
CA VAL A 187 -0.08 -20.68 -2.48
C VAL A 187 0.13 -21.31 -3.85
N GLY A 188 1.13 -22.18 -3.96
CA GLY A 188 1.48 -22.83 -5.21
C GLY A 188 0.40 -23.77 -5.73
N THR A 189 0.64 -24.37 -6.88
CA THR A 189 -0.29 -25.33 -7.52
C THR A 189 -0.54 -26.58 -6.69
N ASP A 190 0.38 -26.90 -5.78
CA ASP A 190 0.21 -27.97 -4.77
C ASP A 190 -0.71 -27.59 -3.61
N GLY A 191 -1.15 -26.31 -3.59
CA GLY A 191 -1.97 -25.75 -2.51
C GLY A 191 -1.22 -25.53 -1.19
N LYS A 192 0.11 -25.70 -1.15
CA LYS A 192 0.88 -25.72 0.09
C LYS A 192 2.14 -24.88 0.08
N THR A 193 2.92 -24.89 -1.01
CA THR A 193 4.26 -24.31 -1.04
C THR A 193 4.40 -23.27 -2.14
N PHE A 194 5.14 -22.20 -1.85
CA PHE A 194 5.50 -21.15 -2.79
C PHE A 194 6.85 -20.54 -2.40
N SER A 195 7.44 -19.74 -3.26
CA SER A 195 8.62 -18.93 -2.94
C SER A 195 8.37 -17.53 -3.45
N GLU A 196 7.72 -16.71 -2.59
CA GLU A 196 7.36 -15.34 -2.91
C GLU A 196 8.57 -14.42 -2.72
N TYR A 197 8.72 -13.45 -3.62
CA TYR A 197 9.93 -12.62 -3.72
C TYR A 197 10.19 -11.78 -2.45
N ASN A 198 9.18 -11.07 -1.94
CA ASN A 198 9.31 -10.20 -0.76
C ASN A 198 9.71 -10.98 0.49
N VAL A 199 9.21 -12.22 0.59
CA VAL A 199 9.56 -13.15 1.66
C VAL A 199 10.97 -13.71 1.47
N ASN A 200 11.31 -14.12 0.24
CA ASN A 200 12.56 -14.82 -0.06
C ASN A 200 13.77 -13.90 0.07
N VAL A 201 13.67 -12.62 -0.32
CA VAL A 201 14.79 -11.66 -0.29
C VAL A 201 15.34 -11.45 1.12
N ASP A 202 14.49 -11.51 2.16
CA ASP A 202 14.91 -11.45 3.57
C ASP A 202 14.10 -12.44 4.41
N ALA A 203 14.33 -13.73 4.19
CA ALA A 203 13.62 -14.82 4.82
C ALA A 203 13.65 -14.76 6.36
N ALA A 204 14.79 -14.40 6.95
CA ALA A 204 14.93 -14.29 8.39
C ALA A 204 14.07 -13.18 9.01
N SER A 205 13.91 -12.08 8.30
CA SER A 205 13.02 -10.99 8.71
C SER A 205 11.55 -11.37 8.51
N ALA A 206 11.21 -12.04 7.41
CA ALA A 206 9.88 -12.57 7.18
C ALA A 206 9.48 -13.58 8.27
N GLN A 207 10.35 -14.53 8.61
CA GLN A 207 10.15 -15.47 9.72
C GLN A 207 9.83 -14.74 11.04
N LYS A 208 10.62 -13.72 11.39
CA LYS A 208 10.41 -12.93 12.61
C LYS A 208 9.02 -12.29 12.63
N VAL A 209 8.62 -11.65 11.52
CA VAL A 209 7.31 -10.99 11.43
C VAL A 209 6.16 -11.99 11.44
N PHE A 210 6.24 -13.06 10.65
CA PHE A 210 5.20 -14.08 10.59
C PHE A 210 5.01 -14.80 11.93
N LYS A 211 6.07 -14.96 12.72
CA LYS A 211 6.02 -15.59 14.04
C LYS A 211 5.50 -14.63 15.10
N ASP A 212 6.04 -13.42 15.18
CA ASP A 212 5.97 -12.59 16.37
C ASP A 212 5.13 -11.32 16.23
N TRP A 213 4.59 -11.02 15.01
CA TRP A 213 3.77 -9.82 14.83
C TRP A 213 2.51 -9.87 15.69
N PRO A 214 2.30 -8.86 16.59
CA PRO A 214 1.30 -8.97 17.64
C PRO A 214 -0.12 -8.53 17.27
N THR A 215 -0.33 -8.02 16.05
CA THR A 215 -1.65 -7.56 15.61
C THR A 215 -2.13 -8.36 14.39
N PRO A 216 -3.41 -8.28 13.98
CA PRO A 216 -3.91 -9.00 12.82
C PRO A 216 -3.09 -8.73 11.56
N ILE A 217 -2.84 -9.79 10.77
CA ILE A 217 -2.18 -9.72 9.46
C ILE A 217 -3.17 -10.16 8.38
N THR A 218 -3.32 -9.30 7.35
CA THR A 218 -4.01 -9.63 6.10
C THR A 218 -2.97 -9.79 5.01
N LEU A 219 -3.01 -10.89 4.29
CA LEU A 219 -2.09 -11.21 3.20
C LEU A 219 -2.80 -11.11 1.85
N SER A 220 -2.23 -10.31 0.95
CA SER A 220 -2.52 -10.36 -0.48
C SER A 220 -1.44 -11.22 -1.13
N GLY A 221 -1.77 -12.47 -1.44
CA GLY A 221 -0.83 -13.43 -1.98
C GLY A 221 -0.46 -13.15 -3.43
N PHE A 222 0.64 -13.75 -3.88
CA PHE A 222 1.16 -13.65 -5.24
C PHE A 222 0.08 -13.86 -6.31
N GLU A 223 -0.73 -14.91 -6.17
CA GLU A 223 -1.77 -15.29 -7.13
C GLU A 223 -2.92 -14.28 -7.24
N ILE A 224 -3.02 -13.33 -6.30
CA ILE A 224 -4.02 -12.26 -6.36
C ILE A 224 -3.56 -11.18 -7.35
N GLY A 225 -2.41 -10.58 -7.12
CA GLY A 225 -1.88 -9.52 -7.99
C GLY A 225 -1.49 -10.02 -9.37
N GLU A 226 -1.03 -11.28 -9.48
CA GLU A 226 -0.67 -11.90 -10.75
C GLU A 226 -1.77 -11.82 -11.81
N LYS A 227 -3.04 -11.91 -11.41
CA LYS A 227 -4.20 -11.92 -12.32
C LYS A 227 -4.78 -10.54 -12.61
N ILE A 228 -4.30 -9.49 -11.94
CA ILE A 228 -4.80 -8.13 -12.07
C ILE A 228 -3.76 -7.32 -12.86
N LEU A 229 -4.04 -7.05 -14.14
CA LEU A 229 -3.11 -6.34 -15.03
C LEU A 229 -3.55 -4.88 -15.19
N THR A 230 -2.61 -3.96 -14.93
CA THR A 230 -2.83 -2.51 -15.00
C THR A 230 -1.70 -1.78 -15.74
N GLY A 231 -1.86 -0.49 -15.94
CA GLY A 231 -0.86 0.39 -16.54
C GLY A 231 -1.11 0.71 -18.01
N ILE A 232 -1.73 -0.17 -18.79
CA ILE A 232 -1.98 0.09 -20.23
C ILE A 232 -2.94 1.28 -20.44
N ARG A 233 -4.01 1.37 -19.68
CA ARG A 233 -4.93 2.52 -19.76
C ARG A 233 -4.29 3.80 -19.24
N LEU A 234 -3.43 3.71 -18.23
CA LEU A 234 -2.66 4.83 -17.70
C LEU A 234 -1.72 5.41 -18.76
N ILE A 235 -0.88 4.56 -19.41
CA ILE A 235 0.09 5.04 -20.40
C ILE A 235 -0.58 5.57 -21.67
N ASN A 236 -1.72 5.01 -22.06
CA ASN A 236 -2.49 5.44 -23.23
C ASN A 236 -3.39 6.65 -22.95
N ASN A 237 -3.54 7.08 -21.71
CA ASN A 237 -4.36 8.23 -21.38
C ASN A 237 -3.66 9.55 -21.79
N THR A 238 -4.06 10.12 -22.91
CA THR A 238 -3.45 11.34 -23.45
C THR A 238 -3.78 12.60 -22.67
N SER A 239 -4.76 12.57 -21.77
CA SER A 239 -5.09 13.70 -20.89
C SER A 239 -4.10 13.85 -19.73
N ILE A 240 -3.43 12.77 -19.34
CA ILE A 240 -2.40 12.78 -18.29
C ILE A 240 -1.08 13.25 -18.88
N LYS A 241 -0.62 14.41 -18.42
CA LYS A 241 0.64 15.04 -18.84
C LYS A 241 1.57 15.23 -17.66
N ASN A 242 2.88 15.15 -17.89
CA ASN A 242 3.90 15.41 -16.87
C ASN A 242 3.65 14.64 -15.55
N SER A 243 3.42 13.34 -15.65
CA SER A 243 3.13 12.46 -14.52
C SER A 243 4.28 11.46 -14.33
N PRO A 244 4.98 11.48 -13.18
CA PRO A 244 6.01 10.49 -12.88
C PRO A 244 5.43 9.08 -12.76
N VAL A 245 4.15 8.95 -12.37
CA VAL A 245 3.45 7.65 -12.33
C VAL A 245 3.30 7.09 -13.74
N LYS A 246 2.77 7.91 -14.68
CA LYS A 246 2.63 7.49 -16.09
C LYS A 246 3.99 7.18 -16.71
N ASP A 247 4.99 8.02 -16.47
CA ASP A 247 6.33 7.84 -17.06
C ASP A 247 7.02 6.58 -16.55
N ALA A 248 6.92 6.26 -15.26
CA ALA A 248 7.48 5.03 -14.70
C ALA A 248 6.88 3.80 -15.41
N PHE A 249 5.56 3.71 -15.51
CA PHE A 249 4.88 2.63 -16.22
C PHE A 249 5.22 2.60 -17.72
N GLN A 250 5.25 3.76 -18.39
CA GLN A 250 5.59 3.85 -19.81
C GLN A 250 7.01 3.32 -20.08
N ILE A 251 7.99 3.74 -19.28
CA ILE A 251 9.39 3.32 -19.43
C ILE A 251 9.52 1.83 -19.18
N ALA A 252 8.98 1.34 -18.07
CA ALA A 252 9.12 -0.05 -17.68
C ALA A 252 8.43 -0.99 -18.67
N LEU A 253 7.16 -0.76 -18.98
CA LEU A 253 6.40 -1.58 -19.94
C LEU A 253 7.05 -1.60 -21.32
N THR A 254 7.57 -0.44 -21.77
CA THR A 254 8.27 -0.35 -23.07
C THR A 254 9.56 -1.16 -23.08
N LYS A 255 10.38 -1.05 -22.02
CA LYS A 255 11.65 -1.80 -21.94
C LYS A 255 11.43 -3.31 -21.82
N ASP A 256 10.36 -3.72 -21.16
CA ASP A 256 9.97 -5.13 -21.02
C ASP A 256 9.27 -5.68 -22.27
N ASN A 257 8.98 -4.86 -23.29
CA ASN A 257 8.11 -5.20 -24.43
C ASN A 257 6.74 -5.72 -23.97
N ASN A 258 6.25 -5.24 -22.83
CA ASN A 258 5.01 -5.69 -22.22
C ASN A 258 3.82 -4.86 -22.76
N THR A 259 2.95 -5.51 -23.51
CA THR A 259 1.74 -4.90 -24.10
C THR A 259 0.46 -5.23 -23.33
N THR A 260 0.55 -6.05 -22.28
CA THR A 260 -0.61 -6.53 -21.51
C THR A 260 -0.82 -5.79 -20.19
N GLY A 261 0.22 -5.17 -19.66
CA GLY A 261 0.21 -4.45 -18.40
C GLY A 261 1.03 -5.13 -17.31
N ARG A 262 1.26 -4.40 -16.23
CA ARG A 262 1.95 -4.86 -15.03
C ARG A 262 0.96 -5.56 -14.11
N ASN A 263 1.40 -6.64 -13.50
CA ASN A 263 0.69 -7.27 -12.40
C ASN A 263 0.58 -6.28 -11.22
N SER A 264 -0.59 -6.21 -10.59
CA SER A 264 -0.90 -5.24 -9.54
C SER A 264 -0.83 -5.89 -8.17
N TRP A 265 0.36 -6.32 -7.78
CA TRP A 265 0.53 -6.98 -6.49
C TRP A 265 0.34 -5.99 -5.33
N ASP A 266 0.99 -4.85 -5.38
CA ASP A 266 1.02 -3.85 -4.31
C ASP A 266 -0.30 -3.07 -4.19
N GLU A 267 -0.91 -2.77 -5.33
CA GLU A 267 -2.18 -2.05 -5.39
C GLU A 267 -3.29 -2.82 -4.68
N THR A 268 -3.25 -4.16 -4.70
CA THR A 268 -4.26 -4.98 -4.01
C THR A 268 -4.17 -4.86 -2.50
N ALA A 269 -2.95 -4.76 -1.95
CA ALA A 269 -2.73 -4.51 -0.53
C ALA A 269 -3.23 -3.12 -0.12
N VAL A 270 -2.91 -2.08 -0.91
CA VAL A 270 -3.40 -0.71 -0.68
C VAL A 270 -4.92 -0.64 -0.74
N LEU A 271 -5.56 -1.23 -1.76
CA LEU A 271 -7.01 -1.27 -1.91
C LEU A 271 -7.68 -1.90 -0.67
N THR A 272 -7.16 -3.06 -0.25
CA THR A 272 -7.67 -3.81 0.90
C THR A 272 -7.48 -3.06 2.22
N ALA A 273 -6.33 -2.42 2.41
CA ALA A 273 -6.02 -1.68 3.62
C ALA A 273 -6.94 -0.48 3.85
N ILE A 274 -7.34 0.21 2.79
CA ILE A 274 -8.13 1.44 2.88
C ILE A 274 -9.63 1.14 2.83
N ARG A 275 -10.09 0.31 1.90
CA ARG A 275 -11.53 0.05 1.68
C ARG A 275 -12.03 -1.27 2.24
N GLY A 276 -11.12 -2.09 2.79
CA GLY A 276 -11.44 -3.46 3.16
C GLY A 276 -11.54 -4.38 1.93
N PRO A 277 -11.84 -5.68 2.14
CA PRO A 277 -11.87 -6.63 1.04
C PRO A 277 -13.06 -6.43 0.10
N LYS A 278 -14.24 -6.11 0.64
CA LYS A 278 -15.47 -6.02 -0.18
C LYS A 278 -15.57 -4.74 -0.99
N PRO A 279 -16.10 -4.80 -2.20
CA PRO A 279 -16.69 -5.97 -2.88
C PRO A 279 -15.67 -6.83 -3.66
N TYR A 280 -14.39 -6.48 -3.65
CA TYR A 280 -13.33 -7.02 -4.51
C TYR A 280 -12.91 -8.42 -4.14
N PHE A 281 -12.79 -8.67 -2.82
CA PHE A 281 -12.23 -9.88 -2.24
C PHE A 281 -13.08 -10.42 -1.10
N THR A 282 -12.83 -11.68 -0.75
CA THR A 282 -13.20 -12.31 0.52
C THR A 282 -11.94 -12.74 1.24
N TYR A 283 -12.07 -13.24 2.46
CA TYR A 283 -10.97 -13.84 3.21
C TYR A 283 -11.17 -15.34 3.36
N ARG A 284 -10.09 -16.09 3.23
CA ARG A 284 -9.94 -17.36 3.93
C ARG A 284 -8.97 -17.19 5.09
N LYS A 285 -9.16 -17.94 6.16
CA LYS A 285 -8.19 -18.03 7.23
C LYS A 285 -7.23 -19.18 6.95
N LEU A 286 -5.97 -18.94 7.15
CA LEU A 286 -4.92 -19.95 7.04
C LEU A 286 -3.77 -19.61 7.99
N ASN A 287 -2.85 -20.53 8.16
CA ASN A 287 -1.57 -20.28 8.79
C ASN A 287 -0.44 -20.63 7.84
N MET A 288 0.65 -19.86 7.92
CA MET A 288 1.83 -20.04 7.08
C MET A 288 3.10 -19.93 7.91
N GLU A 289 4.08 -20.72 7.54
CA GLU A 289 5.45 -20.65 8.03
C GLU A 289 6.40 -20.31 6.89
N ILE A 290 7.42 -19.54 7.21
CA ILE A 290 8.50 -19.25 6.29
C ILE A 290 9.69 -20.16 6.67
N LYS A 291 10.20 -20.92 5.71
CA LYS A 291 11.37 -21.77 5.91
C LYS A 291 12.66 -20.96 5.77
N ASP A 292 13.78 -21.51 6.27
CA ASP A 292 15.09 -20.83 6.23
C ASP A 292 15.53 -20.45 4.81
N ASN A 293 15.08 -21.20 3.81
CA ASN A 293 15.34 -20.92 2.40
C ASN A 293 14.36 -19.94 1.76
N GLY A 294 13.48 -19.31 2.57
CA GLY A 294 12.48 -18.36 2.08
C GLY A 294 11.24 -18.98 1.46
N THR A 295 11.06 -20.29 1.55
CA THR A 295 9.84 -20.95 1.06
C THR A 295 8.68 -20.71 2.00
N ASP A 296 7.55 -20.27 1.46
CA ASP A 296 6.27 -20.14 2.14
C ASP A 296 5.61 -21.52 2.22
N VAL A 297 5.13 -21.90 3.40
CA VAL A 297 4.45 -23.19 3.58
C VAL A 297 3.16 -23.01 4.34
N VAL A 298 2.04 -23.44 3.76
CA VAL A 298 0.76 -23.49 4.45
C VAL A 298 0.81 -24.61 5.49
N VAL A 299 0.52 -24.26 6.74
CA VAL A 299 0.51 -25.17 7.89
C VAL A 299 -0.86 -25.11 8.58
N PRO A 300 -1.21 -26.08 9.44
CA PRO A 300 -2.46 -26.05 10.20
C PRO A 300 -2.59 -24.78 11.04
N GLY A 301 -3.79 -24.17 11.06
CA GLY A 301 -4.12 -22.99 11.86
C GLY A 301 -4.82 -21.88 11.07
N GLU A 302 -5.18 -20.80 11.75
CA GLU A 302 -6.02 -19.70 11.23
C GLU A 302 -5.46 -18.32 11.63
N ARG A 303 -4.14 -18.16 11.58
CA ARG A 303 -3.47 -16.94 12.06
C ARG A 303 -3.68 -15.74 11.13
N PHE A 304 -3.73 -15.97 9.82
CA PHE A 304 -3.75 -14.93 8.79
C PHE A 304 -5.10 -14.87 8.08
N LEU A 305 -5.49 -13.63 7.71
CA LEU A 305 -6.55 -13.38 6.74
C LEU A 305 -5.91 -13.33 5.35
N TYR A 306 -6.27 -14.27 4.48
CA TYR A 306 -5.71 -14.40 3.15
C TYR A 306 -6.75 -14.07 2.10
N LEU A 307 -6.43 -13.17 1.15
CA LEU A 307 -7.37 -12.72 0.14
C LEU A 307 -7.76 -13.85 -0.82
N GLN A 308 -9.02 -13.82 -1.23
CA GLN A 308 -9.57 -14.60 -2.34
C GLN A 308 -10.44 -13.69 -3.19
N PHE A 309 -10.49 -13.93 -4.49
CA PHE A 309 -11.35 -13.16 -5.38
C PHE A 309 -12.84 -13.32 -5.03
N ALA A 310 -13.55 -12.18 -4.97
CA ALA A 310 -15.02 -12.11 -4.93
C ALA A 310 -15.57 -11.44 -6.20
N MET A 311 -14.70 -10.77 -6.96
CA MET A 311 -14.99 -10.08 -8.22
C MET A 311 -14.01 -10.55 -9.30
N GLN A 312 -14.37 -10.44 -10.57
CA GLN A 312 -13.47 -10.78 -11.67
C GLN A 312 -12.23 -9.88 -11.66
N PRO A 313 -11.02 -10.44 -11.83
CA PRO A 313 -9.77 -9.67 -11.81
C PRO A 313 -9.75 -8.46 -12.74
N GLY A 314 -10.32 -8.58 -13.94
CA GLY A 314 -10.41 -7.48 -14.90
C GLY A 314 -11.29 -6.30 -14.43
N ASP A 315 -12.31 -6.54 -13.60
CA ASP A 315 -13.13 -5.47 -13.05
C ASP A 315 -12.42 -4.79 -11.86
N ILE A 316 -11.66 -5.54 -11.09
CA ILE A 316 -10.78 -4.99 -10.06
C ILE A 316 -9.70 -4.12 -10.70
N ALA A 317 -9.07 -4.59 -11.79
CA ALA A 317 -8.06 -3.85 -12.55
C ALA A 317 -8.58 -2.48 -13.02
N LYS A 318 -9.81 -2.40 -13.55
CA LYS A 318 -10.44 -1.13 -13.95
C LYS A 318 -10.53 -0.14 -12.79
N GLY A 319 -10.92 -0.63 -11.61
CA GLY A 319 -11.02 0.19 -10.39
C GLY A 319 -9.66 0.69 -9.89
N ILE A 320 -8.65 -0.19 -9.90
CA ILE A 320 -7.27 0.13 -9.56
C ILE A 320 -6.72 1.19 -10.53
N GLU A 321 -6.78 0.96 -11.84
CA GLU A 321 -6.28 1.92 -12.82
C GLU A 321 -6.97 3.28 -12.73
N GLN A 322 -8.27 3.32 -12.41
CA GLN A 322 -8.97 4.59 -12.18
C GLN A 322 -8.35 5.38 -11.01
N LEU A 323 -7.89 4.69 -9.97
CA LEU A 323 -7.20 5.31 -8.84
C LEU A 323 -5.76 5.71 -9.21
N MET A 324 -5.02 4.85 -9.93
CA MET A 324 -3.66 5.14 -10.42
C MET A 324 -3.61 6.37 -11.35
N MET A 325 -4.68 6.60 -12.12
CA MET A 325 -4.82 7.77 -13.00
C MET A 325 -5.19 9.05 -12.28
N HIS A 326 -5.29 9.03 -10.94
CA HIS A 326 -5.52 10.23 -10.15
C HIS A 326 -4.46 11.30 -10.43
N GLN A 327 -4.89 12.55 -10.58
CA GLN A 327 -4.02 13.69 -10.78
C GLN A 327 -3.98 14.56 -9.52
N PRO A 328 -2.87 15.27 -9.26
CA PRO A 328 -2.80 16.19 -8.14
C PRO A 328 -3.94 17.20 -8.15
N VAL A 329 -4.55 17.42 -6.99
CA VAL A 329 -5.54 18.49 -6.84
C VAL A 329 -4.82 19.83 -7.03
N LYS A 330 -5.17 20.58 -8.07
CA LYS A 330 -4.67 21.95 -8.26
C LYS A 330 -5.16 22.79 -7.08
N LYS A 331 -4.22 23.35 -6.35
CA LYS A 331 -4.51 24.34 -5.29
C LYS A 331 -4.72 25.70 -5.90
#